data_13a1dc473f64a7e3d3f2128e66ee81d7
#
_entry.id   13a1dc473f64a7e3d3f2128e66ee81d7
#
_cell.length_a   1.000
_cell.length_b   1.000
_cell.length_c   1.000
_cell.angle_alpha   90.00
_cell.angle_beta   90.00
_cell.angle_gamma   90.00
#
_symmetry.space_group_name_H-M   'P 1'
#
loop_
_entity.id
_entity.type
_entity.pdbx_description
1 polymer ?
#
loop_
_entity_poly.entity_id
_entity_poly.type
_entity_poly.pdbx_seq_one_letter_code
_entity_poly.pdbx_strand_id
1 'polypeptide(L)'
;MTEHTKNSILIIGGGLIGLSIAYVFARNDFKVSILSKKRNESAGFVAAGMLATHAEGLEDELFKFGQQSQRLIPEWIKNIEQDSGIECGLRECGIVVPFKNMKDLRKFPTYKYGKYLSQKDLQTEINGINSIWKHGLLFAEDGQIDNRRRLMRALERACSLHGVKFQEGAEVQDLIIERNKIIGAKVLNATGELNEINCFKAILCSGAWSKKILNKIPVSPIKGQMLSIQGPANFLKRILFGPNTYLVPRDDGLIIVGATVEKDSKFNQGNTPNGINQLQNGIRSLLPEAMNWPQMEHWWGFRPSTPDFKPIIGKSDIKNLFIATGHYRNGVLFSAITSDIIYKLVQDKSLTDIEISFLEKFSLKRFEM
;
A
#
# COMPACT_ATOMS: atom_id res chain seq x y z
N MET A 1 31.56 20.11 4.20
CA MET A 1 30.46 19.16 4.60
C MET A 1 31.11 17.99 5.30
N THR A 2 30.84 17.82 6.57
CA THR A 2 31.39 16.71 7.37
C THR A 2 30.85 15.37 6.85
N GLU A 3 31.61 14.28 6.97
CA GLU A 3 31.19 12.90 6.59
C GLU A 3 29.83 12.50 7.19
N HIS A 4 29.48 13.07 8.32
CA HIS A 4 28.21 12.88 9.00
C HIS A 4 26.97 13.33 8.22
N THR A 5 27.11 14.24 7.22
CA THR A 5 25.97 14.70 6.40
C THR A 5 25.72 13.82 5.18
N LYS A 6 26.70 13.04 4.73
CA LYS A 6 26.56 12.17 3.55
C LYS A 6 25.65 10.97 3.77
N ASN A 7 25.53 10.49 5.02
CA ASN A 7 24.71 9.33 5.40
C ASN A 7 23.34 9.71 5.98
N SER A 8 22.84 10.93 5.69
CA SER A 8 21.53 11.36 6.14
C SER A 8 20.49 11.34 5.00
N ILE A 9 19.33 10.75 5.30
CA ILE A 9 18.20 10.62 4.37
C ILE A 9 16.99 11.33 4.95
N LEU A 10 16.40 12.22 4.17
CA LEU A 10 15.13 12.87 4.48
C LEU A 10 14.00 12.17 3.74
N ILE A 11 13.02 11.65 4.45
CA ILE A 11 11.83 11.04 3.87
C ILE A 11 10.66 12.00 4.05
N ILE A 12 10.03 12.36 2.95
CA ILE A 12 8.86 13.25 2.91
C ILE A 12 7.60 12.41 2.75
N GLY A 13 6.91 12.17 3.86
CA GLY A 13 5.74 11.31 3.95
C GLY A 13 5.97 10.05 4.79
N GLY A 14 5.31 9.98 5.96
CA GLY A 14 5.40 8.88 6.93
C GLY A 14 4.32 7.80 6.74
N GLY A 15 3.84 7.56 5.50
CA GLY A 15 2.97 6.45 5.18
C GLY A 15 3.73 5.13 5.03
N LEU A 16 3.03 4.05 4.62
CA LEU A 16 3.61 2.71 4.50
C LEU A 16 4.91 2.69 3.67
N ILE A 17 4.90 3.32 2.50
CA ILE A 17 6.09 3.33 1.61
C ILE A 17 7.24 4.10 2.26
N GLY A 18 6.97 5.26 2.87
CA GLY A 18 8.00 6.02 3.57
C GLY A 18 8.58 5.29 4.77
N LEU A 19 7.75 4.62 5.58
CA LEU A 19 8.19 3.78 6.69
C LEU A 19 9.00 2.58 6.22
N SER A 20 8.58 1.90 5.16
CA SER A 20 9.30 0.76 4.59
C SER A 20 10.70 1.14 4.12
N ILE A 21 10.81 2.28 3.44
CA ILE A 21 12.09 2.83 2.98
C ILE A 21 12.94 3.26 4.19
N ALA A 22 12.34 3.99 5.14
CA ALA A 22 13.02 4.42 6.36
C ALA A 22 13.63 3.26 7.13
N TYR A 23 12.87 2.18 7.28
CA TYR A 23 13.30 0.98 7.95
C TYR A 23 14.54 0.35 7.27
N VAL A 24 14.52 0.19 5.94
CA VAL A 24 15.65 -0.38 5.20
C VAL A 24 16.91 0.48 5.36
N PHE A 25 16.80 1.81 5.28
CA PHE A 25 17.94 2.70 5.48
C PHE A 25 18.45 2.68 6.92
N ALA A 26 17.57 2.79 7.90
CA ALA A 26 17.95 2.85 9.31
C ALA A 26 18.58 1.54 9.78
N ARG A 27 18.09 0.39 9.33
CA ARG A 27 18.67 -0.93 9.60
C ARG A 27 20.08 -1.11 9.00
N ASN A 28 20.42 -0.29 8.01
CA ASN A 28 21.75 -0.21 7.39
C ASN A 28 22.54 1.03 7.86
N ASP A 29 22.34 1.47 9.10
CA ASP A 29 23.09 2.50 9.81
C ASP A 29 23.02 3.92 9.20
N PHE A 30 21.98 4.21 8.40
CA PHE A 30 21.72 5.55 7.92
C PHE A 30 20.97 6.39 8.95
N LYS A 31 21.31 7.67 9.03
CA LYS A 31 20.51 8.64 9.79
C LYS A 31 19.28 9.03 8.99
N VAL A 32 18.12 8.62 9.44
CA VAL A 32 16.86 8.86 8.73
C VAL A 32 15.99 9.82 9.53
N SER A 33 15.42 10.80 8.82
CA SER A 33 14.36 11.66 9.34
C SER A 33 13.12 11.56 8.47
N ILE A 34 11.94 11.42 9.08
CA ILE A 34 10.64 11.39 8.40
C ILE A 34 9.87 12.65 8.74
N LEU A 35 9.44 13.38 7.73
CA LEU A 35 8.52 14.51 7.85
C LEU A 35 7.11 14.06 7.50
N SER A 36 6.15 14.31 8.38
CA SER A 36 4.76 13.98 8.13
C SER A 36 3.80 14.94 8.85
N LYS A 37 2.81 15.44 8.12
CA LYS A 37 1.76 16.26 8.70
C LYS A 37 0.87 15.44 9.65
N LYS A 38 0.37 14.30 9.15
CA LYS A 38 -0.52 13.38 9.89
C LYS A 38 -0.38 11.97 9.31
N ARG A 39 0.44 11.12 9.92
CA ARG A 39 0.69 9.77 9.44
C ARG A 39 -0.55 8.89 9.41
N ASN A 40 -1.44 9.05 10.38
CA ASN A 40 -2.68 8.28 10.50
C ASN A 40 -3.68 8.52 9.34
N GLU A 41 -3.53 9.59 8.57
CA GLU A 41 -4.32 9.84 7.35
C GLU A 41 -3.75 9.13 6.11
N SER A 42 -2.58 8.50 6.23
CA SER A 42 -1.96 7.81 5.09
C SER A 42 -2.73 6.55 4.68
N ALA A 43 -2.69 6.24 3.37
CA ALA A 43 -3.35 5.06 2.82
C ALA A 43 -2.91 3.74 3.49
N GLY A 44 -1.71 3.70 4.06
CA GLY A 44 -1.21 2.56 4.82
C GLY A 44 -2.05 2.22 6.04
N PHE A 45 -2.57 3.21 6.78
CA PHE A 45 -3.46 3.00 7.92
C PHE A 45 -4.90 2.65 7.52
N VAL A 46 -5.22 2.67 6.23
CA VAL A 46 -6.57 2.39 5.70
C VAL A 46 -6.64 1.01 5.06
N ALA A 47 -5.58 0.60 4.38
CA ALA A 47 -5.53 -0.60 3.55
C ALA A 47 -5.82 -1.89 4.33
N ALA A 48 -6.60 -2.79 3.73
CA ALA A 48 -6.95 -4.08 4.31
C ALA A 48 -5.76 -5.06 4.41
N GLY A 49 -4.71 -4.85 3.61
CA GLY A 49 -3.49 -5.67 3.68
C GLY A 49 -3.50 -6.89 2.77
N MET A 50 -4.24 -6.88 1.68
CA MET A 50 -4.17 -7.94 0.68
C MET A 50 -2.82 -7.94 -0.04
N LEU A 51 -2.29 -9.15 -0.29
CA LEU A 51 -1.13 -9.44 -1.12
C LEU A 51 -1.64 -10.20 -2.34
N ALA A 52 -2.15 -9.47 -3.32
CA ALA A 52 -3.09 -9.98 -4.31
C ALA A 52 -2.57 -9.76 -5.74
N THR A 53 -1.41 -10.31 -6.08
CA THR A 53 -0.85 -10.21 -7.43
C THR A 53 -1.77 -10.82 -8.47
N HIS A 54 -2.38 -11.96 -8.14
CA HIS A 54 -3.23 -12.70 -9.06
C HIS A 54 -4.69 -12.28 -8.95
N ALA A 55 -5.24 -12.20 -7.73
CA ALA A 55 -6.66 -11.90 -7.52
C ALA A 55 -7.04 -10.45 -7.87
N GLU A 56 -6.13 -9.49 -7.83
CA GLU A 56 -6.33 -8.13 -8.36
C GLU A 56 -6.30 -8.07 -9.89
N GLY A 57 -5.96 -9.18 -10.56
CA GLY A 57 -5.86 -9.23 -12.00
C GLY A 57 -4.74 -8.34 -12.57
N LEU A 58 -3.61 -8.26 -11.88
CA LEU A 58 -2.48 -7.47 -12.36
C LEU A 58 -1.95 -8.04 -13.69
N GLU A 59 -1.52 -7.15 -14.58
CA GLU A 59 -1.00 -7.51 -15.90
C GLU A 59 0.39 -6.90 -16.11
N ASP A 60 1.10 -7.41 -17.10
CA ASP A 60 2.38 -6.90 -17.59
C ASP A 60 3.42 -6.64 -16.49
N GLU A 61 3.94 -5.42 -16.44
CA GLU A 61 4.97 -5.02 -15.49
C GLU A 61 4.47 -5.01 -14.04
N LEU A 62 3.19 -4.67 -13.81
CA LEU A 62 2.63 -4.70 -12.46
C LEU A 62 2.52 -6.12 -11.91
N PHE A 63 2.19 -7.08 -12.77
CA PHE A 63 2.17 -8.50 -12.41
C PHE A 63 3.56 -9.00 -12.01
N LYS A 64 4.58 -8.74 -12.86
CA LYS A 64 5.97 -9.10 -12.57
C LYS A 64 6.47 -8.43 -11.29
N PHE A 65 6.15 -7.16 -11.10
CA PHE A 65 6.52 -6.39 -9.92
C PHE A 65 5.86 -6.96 -8.65
N GLY A 66 4.59 -7.35 -8.74
CA GLY A 66 3.87 -8.03 -7.67
C GLY A 66 4.49 -9.36 -7.29
N GLN A 67 4.80 -10.21 -8.28
CA GLN A 67 5.46 -11.49 -8.04
C GLN A 67 6.83 -11.34 -7.38
N GLN A 68 7.64 -10.37 -7.83
CA GLN A 68 8.94 -10.12 -7.19
C GLN A 68 8.75 -9.62 -5.74
N SER A 69 7.78 -8.76 -5.50
CA SER A 69 7.49 -8.29 -4.15
C SER A 69 7.02 -9.42 -3.24
N GLN A 70 6.12 -10.29 -3.70
CA GLN A 70 5.67 -11.46 -2.92
C GLN A 70 6.83 -12.36 -2.48
N ARG A 71 7.86 -12.52 -3.32
CA ARG A 71 9.07 -13.29 -2.95
C ARG A 71 9.90 -12.61 -1.85
N LEU A 72 9.91 -11.29 -1.79
CA LEU A 72 10.66 -10.52 -0.79
C LEU A 72 9.91 -10.40 0.54
N ILE A 73 8.59 -10.40 0.52
CA ILE A 73 7.73 -10.13 1.68
C ILE A 73 8.02 -11.04 2.88
N PRO A 74 8.17 -12.37 2.77
CA PRO A 74 8.37 -13.24 3.94
C PRO A 74 9.61 -12.86 4.75
N GLU A 75 10.75 -12.66 4.08
CA GLU A 75 11.99 -12.25 4.76
C GLU A 75 11.91 -10.81 5.28
N TRP A 76 11.35 -9.90 4.49
CA TRP A 76 11.15 -8.52 4.90
C TRP A 76 10.28 -8.41 6.16
N ILE A 77 9.19 -9.17 6.23
CA ILE A 77 8.31 -9.22 7.41
C ILE A 77 9.02 -9.84 8.60
N LYS A 78 9.72 -10.97 8.40
CA LYS A 78 10.50 -11.62 9.47
C LYS A 78 11.49 -10.65 10.12
N ASN A 79 12.18 -9.85 9.32
CA ASN A 79 13.10 -8.84 9.81
C ASN A 79 12.39 -7.74 10.62
N ILE A 80 11.24 -7.26 10.15
CA ILE A 80 10.43 -6.25 10.87
C ILE A 80 9.92 -6.80 12.21
N GLU A 81 9.45 -8.05 12.21
CA GLU A 81 8.96 -8.72 13.42
C GLU A 81 10.07 -8.92 14.45
N GLN A 82 11.26 -9.35 14.01
CA GLN A 82 12.43 -9.49 14.86
C GLN A 82 12.85 -8.15 15.47
N ASP A 83 12.96 -7.10 14.65
CA ASP A 83 13.41 -5.79 15.10
C ASP A 83 12.36 -5.09 15.96
N SER A 84 11.06 -5.26 15.68
CA SER A 84 9.98 -4.60 16.40
C SER A 84 9.45 -5.37 17.60
N GLY A 85 9.57 -6.70 17.60
CA GLY A 85 8.89 -7.59 18.55
C GLY A 85 7.35 -7.63 18.36
N ILE A 86 6.85 -7.27 17.17
CA ILE A 86 5.41 -7.27 16.84
C ILE A 86 5.17 -8.20 15.66
N GLU A 87 4.35 -9.22 15.85
CA GLU A 87 3.90 -10.09 14.76
C GLU A 87 3.01 -9.32 13.78
N CYS A 88 3.33 -9.34 12.49
CA CYS A 88 2.62 -8.60 11.45
C CYS A 88 1.39 -9.34 10.90
N GLY A 89 1.21 -10.61 11.25
CA GLY A 89 0.06 -11.41 10.81
C GLY A 89 0.08 -11.72 9.32
N LEU A 90 1.27 -12.04 8.78
CA LEU A 90 1.41 -12.54 7.40
C LEU A 90 0.74 -13.92 7.28
N ARG A 91 -0.13 -14.08 6.28
CA ARG A 91 -0.85 -15.33 6.01
C ARG A 91 -0.93 -15.60 4.51
N GLU A 92 -0.41 -16.73 4.10
CA GLU A 92 -0.58 -17.31 2.75
C GLU A 92 -1.90 -18.11 2.71
N CYS A 93 -3.01 -17.41 2.92
CA CYS A 93 -4.33 -18.06 3.04
C CYS A 93 -5.04 -18.25 1.70
N GLY A 94 -4.50 -17.74 0.62
CA GLY A 94 -5.15 -17.73 -0.68
C GLY A 94 -6.30 -16.72 -0.79
N ILE A 95 -6.63 -16.36 -2.02
CA ILE A 95 -7.74 -15.47 -2.37
C ILE A 95 -8.68 -16.18 -3.32
N VAL A 96 -9.98 -16.15 -3.02
CA VAL A 96 -11.03 -16.66 -3.88
C VAL A 96 -11.72 -15.51 -4.59
N VAL A 97 -11.76 -15.59 -5.92
CA VAL A 97 -12.52 -14.67 -6.78
C VAL A 97 -13.73 -15.39 -7.34
N PRO A 98 -14.98 -14.99 -6.96
CA PRO A 98 -16.19 -15.65 -7.42
C PRO A 98 -16.70 -15.06 -8.74
N PHE A 99 -17.33 -15.90 -9.56
CA PHE A 99 -17.94 -15.54 -10.85
C PHE A 99 -19.37 -16.11 -10.96
N LYS A 100 -20.24 -15.35 -11.62
CA LYS A 100 -21.61 -15.80 -11.90
C LYS A 100 -21.69 -16.76 -13.09
N ASN A 101 -20.75 -16.65 -14.02
CA ASN A 101 -20.72 -17.44 -15.24
C ASN A 101 -19.29 -17.71 -15.72
N MET A 102 -19.13 -18.74 -16.56
CA MET A 102 -17.83 -19.15 -17.11
C MET A 102 -17.22 -18.13 -18.09
N LYS A 103 -18.06 -17.32 -18.75
CA LYS A 103 -17.56 -16.32 -19.72
C LYS A 103 -16.72 -15.25 -19.00
N ASP A 104 -17.22 -14.74 -17.90
CA ASP A 104 -16.49 -13.72 -17.11
C ASP A 104 -15.26 -14.32 -16.44
N LEU A 105 -15.35 -15.55 -15.95
CA LEU A 105 -14.23 -16.26 -15.34
C LEU A 105 -13.08 -16.45 -16.36
N ARG A 106 -13.36 -16.89 -17.58
CA ARG A 106 -12.34 -17.12 -18.62
C ARG A 106 -11.70 -15.82 -19.12
N LYS A 107 -12.36 -14.68 -18.95
CA LYS A 107 -11.84 -13.35 -19.29
C LYS A 107 -11.01 -12.71 -18.20
N PHE A 108 -10.95 -13.35 -17.02
CA PHE A 108 -10.18 -12.78 -15.91
C PHE A 108 -8.68 -12.78 -16.27
N PRO A 109 -7.96 -11.66 -16.14
CA PRO A 109 -6.60 -11.51 -16.66
C PRO A 109 -5.62 -12.60 -16.22
N THR A 110 -5.73 -12.99 -14.95
CA THR A 110 -4.86 -14.00 -14.32
C THR A 110 -5.49 -15.40 -14.29
N TYR A 111 -6.52 -15.65 -15.09
CA TYR A 111 -7.27 -16.93 -15.13
C TYR A 111 -6.37 -18.17 -15.13
N LYS A 112 -5.31 -18.17 -15.92
CA LYS A 112 -4.38 -19.30 -16.08
C LYS A 112 -3.59 -19.67 -14.82
N TYR A 113 -3.54 -18.79 -13.84
CA TYR A 113 -2.83 -19.01 -12.58
C TYR A 113 -3.77 -19.46 -11.45
N GLY A 114 -5.08 -19.34 -11.63
CA GLY A 114 -6.08 -19.72 -10.64
C GLY A 114 -6.52 -21.18 -10.75
N LYS A 115 -6.67 -21.84 -9.60
CA LYS A 115 -7.35 -23.12 -9.54
C LYS A 115 -8.85 -22.89 -9.72
N TYR A 116 -9.45 -23.51 -10.72
CA TYR A 116 -10.89 -23.45 -10.92
C TYR A 116 -11.65 -24.12 -9.77
N LEU A 117 -12.72 -23.47 -9.32
CA LEU A 117 -13.66 -23.98 -8.34
C LEU A 117 -15.05 -24.08 -8.99
N SER A 118 -15.65 -25.28 -8.96
CA SER A 118 -17.07 -25.46 -9.23
C SER A 118 -17.91 -24.80 -8.15
N GLN A 119 -19.23 -24.71 -8.34
CA GLN A 119 -20.12 -24.17 -7.30
C GLN A 119 -20.00 -24.93 -5.98
N LYS A 120 -19.87 -26.26 -6.04
CA LYS A 120 -19.68 -27.11 -4.85
C LYS A 120 -18.34 -26.83 -4.17
N ASP A 121 -17.26 -26.75 -4.94
CA ASP A 121 -15.93 -26.45 -4.40
C ASP A 121 -15.89 -25.04 -3.80
N LEU A 122 -16.53 -24.08 -4.47
CA LEU A 122 -16.62 -22.70 -4.00
C LEU A 122 -17.34 -22.60 -2.65
N GLN A 123 -18.43 -23.36 -2.47
CA GLN A 123 -19.15 -23.46 -1.18
C GLN A 123 -18.32 -24.15 -0.09
N THR A 124 -17.45 -25.09 -0.47
CA THR A 124 -16.53 -25.75 0.47
C THR A 124 -15.41 -24.81 0.90
N GLU A 125 -14.84 -24.04 -0.02
CA GLU A 125 -13.76 -23.09 0.29
C GLU A 125 -14.27 -21.86 1.05
N ILE A 126 -15.49 -21.41 0.76
CA ILE A 126 -16.13 -20.23 1.36
C ILE A 126 -17.50 -20.64 1.92
N ASN A 127 -17.52 -21.00 3.19
CA ASN A 127 -18.77 -21.32 3.87
C ASN A 127 -19.75 -20.14 3.82
N GLY A 128 -21.01 -20.39 3.46
CA GLY A 128 -22.06 -19.38 3.40
C GLY A 128 -21.98 -18.41 2.20
N ILE A 129 -21.10 -18.66 1.23
CA ILE A 129 -21.07 -17.83 0.00
C ILE A 129 -22.43 -17.82 -0.69
N ASN A 130 -22.83 -16.66 -1.19
CA ASN A 130 -24.12 -16.51 -1.87
C ASN A 130 -24.21 -17.44 -3.10
N SER A 131 -25.33 -18.15 -3.22
CA SER A 131 -25.59 -19.14 -4.28
C SER A 131 -25.67 -18.56 -5.71
N ILE A 132 -25.69 -17.22 -5.86
CA ILE A 132 -25.58 -16.56 -7.17
C ILE A 132 -24.20 -16.77 -7.81
N TRP A 133 -23.18 -17.04 -7.01
CA TRP A 133 -21.83 -17.33 -7.48
C TRP A 133 -21.71 -18.81 -7.85
N LYS A 134 -21.51 -19.08 -9.13
CA LYS A 134 -21.51 -20.43 -9.71
C LYS A 134 -20.12 -21.02 -9.91
N HIS A 135 -19.12 -20.18 -10.01
CA HIS A 135 -17.74 -20.52 -10.31
C HIS A 135 -16.79 -19.67 -9.49
N GLY A 136 -15.57 -20.15 -9.29
CA GLY A 136 -14.51 -19.39 -8.63
C GLY A 136 -13.14 -19.67 -9.21
N LEU A 137 -12.21 -18.78 -8.92
CA LEU A 137 -10.76 -19.00 -9.06
C LEU A 137 -10.13 -18.87 -7.66
N LEU A 138 -9.37 -19.87 -7.27
CA LEU A 138 -8.53 -19.82 -6.06
C LEU A 138 -7.09 -19.52 -6.48
N PHE A 139 -6.57 -18.42 -6.01
CA PHE A 139 -5.16 -18.03 -6.13
C PHE A 139 -4.45 -18.35 -4.81
N ALA A 140 -3.83 -19.51 -4.74
CA ALA A 140 -3.22 -20.04 -3.52
C ALA A 140 -1.98 -19.25 -3.07
N GLU A 141 -1.26 -18.65 -4.02
CA GLU A 141 -0.04 -17.86 -3.77
C GLU A 141 -0.34 -16.45 -3.23
N ASP A 142 -1.58 -15.99 -3.35
CA ASP A 142 -2.01 -14.71 -2.81
C ASP A 142 -2.35 -14.86 -1.32
N GLY A 143 -2.31 -13.74 -0.60
CA GLY A 143 -2.53 -13.78 0.84
C GLY A 143 -2.83 -12.41 1.44
N GLN A 144 -2.50 -12.27 2.71
CA GLN A 144 -2.72 -11.03 3.45
C GLN A 144 -1.67 -10.80 4.53
N ILE A 145 -1.64 -9.56 4.98
CA ILE A 145 -0.95 -9.15 6.21
C ILE A 145 -1.90 -8.26 7.02
N ASP A 146 -1.81 -8.29 8.36
CA ASP A 146 -2.60 -7.36 9.18
C ASP A 146 -1.96 -5.97 9.17
N ASN A 147 -2.19 -5.29 8.04
CA ASN A 147 -1.50 -4.04 7.74
C ASN A 147 -1.84 -2.92 8.74
N ARG A 148 -3.14 -2.63 8.94
CA ARG A 148 -3.59 -1.49 9.75
C ARG A 148 -3.26 -1.62 11.23
N ARG A 149 -3.48 -2.80 11.81
CA ARG A 149 -3.33 -3.03 13.26
C ARG A 149 -1.90 -3.39 13.65
N ARG A 150 -1.16 -4.11 12.77
CA ARG A 150 0.12 -4.73 13.13
C ARG A 150 1.29 -4.21 12.30
N LEU A 151 1.31 -4.37 10.97
CA LEU A 151 2.45 -4.00 10.13
C LEU A 151 2.86 -2.53 10.30
N MET A 152 1.89 -1.60 10.25
CA MET A 152 2.18 -0.17 10.39
C MET A 152 2.85 0.14 11.74
N ARG A 153 2.36 -0.47 12.84
CA ARG A 153 2.93 -0.32 14.19
C ARG A 153 4.30 -0.98 14.30
N ALA A 154 4.46 -2.15 13.69
CA ALA A 154 5.74 -2.86 13.66
C ALA A 154 6.81 -2.04 12.95
N LEU A 155 6.49 -1.48 11.77
CA LEU A 155 7.39 -0.59 11.04
C LEU A 155 7.75 0.67 11.85
N GLU A 156 6.76 1.34 12.45
CA GLU A 156 7.01 2.50 13.29
C GLU A 156 7.96 2.18 14.45
N ARG A 157 7.70 1.06 15.16
CA ARG A 157 8.53 0.62 16.28
C ARG A 157 9.93 0.23 15.82
N ALA A 158 10.06 -0.56 14.75
CA ALA A 158 11.36 -0.94 14.20
C ALA A 158 12.16 0.30 13.77
N CYS A 159 11.54 1.23 13.04
CA CYS A 159 12.16 2.52 12.69
C CYS A 159 12.65 3.28 13.93
N SER A 160 11.82 3.38 14.99
CA SER A 160 12.20 4.07 16.23
C SER A 160 13.39 3.40 16.92
N LEU A 161 13.41 2.07 17.00
CA LEU A 161 14.51 1.30 17.59
C LEU A 161 15.82 1.43 16.82
N HIS A 162 15.74 1.60 15.50
CA HIS A 162 16.90 1.92 14.64
C HIS A 162 17.20 3.44 14.55
N GLY A 163 16.63 4.26 15.44
CA GLY A 163 16.98 5.67 15.58
C GLY A 163 16.42 6.62 14.52
N VAL A 164 15.36 6.21 13.79
CA VAL A 164 14.65 7.11 12.86
C VAL A 164 14.03 8.26 13.64
N LYS A 165 14.27 9.49 13.19
CA LYS A 165 13.66 10.69 13.76
C LYS A 165 12.33 11.00 13.10
N PHE A 166 11.25 10.92 13.84
CA PHE A 166 9.91 11.30 13.38
C PHE A 166 9.62 12.76 13.71
N GLN A 167 9.26 13.54 12.71
CA GLN A 167 8.76 14.89 12.85
C GLN A 167 7.27 14.90 12.45
N GLU A 168 6.42 14.61 13.43
CA GLU A 168 4.97 14.64 13.29
C GLU A 168 4.46 16.08 13.35
N GLY A 169 3.38 16.41 12.64
CA GLY A 169 2.89 17.78 12.48
C GLY A 169 3.71 18.63 11.50
N ALA A 170 4.72 18.02 10.84
CA ALA A 170 5.60 18.67 9.88
C ALA A 170 4.98 18.62 8.46
N GLU A 171 4.34 19.71 8.05
CA GLU A 171 3.79 19.85 6.71
C GLU A 171 4.82 20.46 5.75
N VAL A 172 5.34 19.67 4.83
CA VAL A 172 6.24 20.19 3.79
C VAL A 172 5.45 21.06 2.84
N GLN A 173 5.84 22.35 2.78
CA GLN A 173 5.22 23.36 1.92
C GLN A 173 5.94 23.43 0.57
N ASP A 174 7.29 23.33 0.58
CA ASP A 174 8.10 23.43 -0.61
C ASP A 174 9.43 22.69 -0.46
N LEU A 175 10.07 22.36 -1.58
CA LEU A 175 11.43 21.82 -1.64
C LEU A 175 12.42 22.95 -1.84
N ILE A 176 13.54 22.92 -1.08
CA ILE A 176 14.63 23.87 -1.28
C ILE A 176 15.60 23.28 -2.30
N ILE A 177 15.68 23.91 -3.48
CA ILE A 177 16.46 23.42 -4.62
C ILE A 177 17.47 24.50 -5.01
N GLU A 178 18.74 24.14 -5.04
CA GLU A 178 19.82 24.99 -5.54
C GLU A 178 20.60 24.29 -6.64
N ARG A 179 20.82 24.99 -7.75
CA ARG A 179 21.59 24.47 -8.91
C ARG A 179 21.12 23.08 -9.34
N ASN A 180 19.79 22.91 -9.43
CA ASN A 180 19.12 21.64 -9.76
C ASN A 180 19.42 20.47 -8.79
N LYS A 181 19.65 20.77 -7.52
CA LYS A 181 19.90 19.77 -6.46
C LYS A 181 19.04 20.07 -5.25
N ILE A 182 18.42 19.05 -4.67
CA ILE A 182 17.72 19.17 -3.39
C ILE A 182 18.75 19.47 -2.29
N ILE A 183 18.48 20.48 -1.46
CA ILE A 183 19.27 20.83 -0.29
C ILE A 183 18.46 20.84 0.99
N GLY A 184 17.14 20.82 0.90
CA GLY A 184 16.24 20.82 2.05
C GLY A 184 14.76 20.92 1.69
N ALA A 185 13.96 21.16 2.70
CA ALA A 185 12.52 21.41 2.59
C ALA A 185 12.08 22.53 3.54
N LYS A 186 11.13 23.36 3.09
CA LYS A 186 10.39 24.30 3.93
C LYS A 186 9.22 23.59 4.58
N VAL A 187 9.15 23.64 5.88
CA VAL A 187 8.25 22.84 6.69
C VAL A 187 7.47 23.72 7.64
N LEU A 188 6.16 23.68 7.54
CA LEU A 188 5.25 24.27 8.53
C LEU A 188 5.09 23.28 9.68
N ASN A 189 5.50 23.68 10.89
CA ASN A 189 5.36 22.84 12.08
C ASN A 189 3.94 22.94 12.69
N ALA A 190 3.68 22.17 13.72
CA ALA A 190 2.37 22.13 14.40
C ALA A 190 2.00 23.46 15.08
N THR A 191 2.97 24.33 15.36
CA THR A 191 2.74 25.68 15.94
C THR A 191 2.50 26.76 14.88
N GLY A 192 2.56 26.41 13.60
CA GLY A 192 2.37 27.35 12.49
C GLY A 192 3.65 28.11 12.09
N GLU A 193 4.83 27.72 12.59
CA GLU A 193 6.09 28.32 12.23
C GLU A 193 6.68 27.63 10.99
N LEU A 194 7.21 28.43 10.07
CA LEU A 194 7.90 27.94 8.90
C LEU A 194 9.39 27.77 9.19
N ASN A 195 9.87 26.54 9.09
CA ASN A 195 11.27 26.18 9.32
C ASN A 195 11.89 25.56 8.08
N GLU A 196 13.22 25.67 7.95
CA GLU A 196 13.97 24.98 6.91
C GLU A 196 14.69 23.77 7.49
N ILE A 197 14.52 22.62 6.84
CA ILE A 197 15.19 21.38 7.19
C ILE A 197 16.13 21.00 6.08
N ASN A 198 17.43 21.05 6.36
CA ASN A 198 18.47 20.72 5.39
C ASN A 198 18.61 19.21 5.20
N CYS A 199 18.89 18.77 3.99
CA CYS A 199 19.19 17.39 3.66
C CYS A 199 20.23 17.25 2.55
N PHE A 200 20.89 16.09 2.49
CA PHE A 200 21.77 15.74 1.39
C PHE A 200 21.05 14.96 0.30
N LYS A 201 20.18 14.03 0.69
CA LYS A 201 19.30 13.24 -0.20
C LYS A 201 17.89 13.25 0.39
N ALA A 202 16.88 13.34 -0.46
CA ALA A 202 15.49 13.26 -0.06
C ALA A 202 14.72 12.22 -0.88
N ILE A 203 13.73 11.61 -0.26
CA ILE A 203 12.84 10.64 -0.91
C ILE A 203 11.39 11.11 -0.70
N LEU A 204 10.70 11.40 -1.80
CA LEU A 204 9.31 11.87 -1.79
C LEU A 204 8.35 10.67 -1.77
N CYS A 205 7.72 10.43 -0.63
CA CYS A 205 6.79 9.33 -0.35
C CYS A 205 5.41 9.83 0.14
N SER A 206 5.01 11.04 -0.26
CA SER A 206 3.84 11.74 0.28
C SER A 206 2.49 11.26 -0.30
N GLY A 207 2.46 10.11 -0.99
CA GLY A 207 1.23 9.45 -1.43
C GLY A 207 0.31 10.38 -2.22
N ALA A 208 -0.96 10.46 -1.83
CA ALA A 208 -1.97 11.28 -2.52
C ALA A 208 -1.65 12.78 -2.54
N TRP A 209 -0.76 13.25 -1.67
CA TRP A 209 -0.34 14.66 -1.57
C TRP A 209 0.91 14.98 -2.40
N SER A 210 1.48 14.02 -3.12
CA SER A 210 2.75 14.19 -3.85
C SER A 210 2.72 15.36 -4.85
N LYS A 211 1.60 15.56 -5.55
CA LYS A 211 1.41 16.68 -6.47
C LYS A 211 1.48 18.04 -5.79
N LYS A 212 1.09 18.15 -4.50
CA LYS A 212 1.16 19.42 -3.76
C LYS A 212 2.60 19.85 -3.49
N ILE A 213 3.52 18.88 -3.34
CA ILE A 213 4.93 19.13 -3.02
C ILE A 213 5.75 19.29 -4.31
N LEU A 214 5.47 18.46 -5.31
CA LEU A 214 6.13 18.53 -6.62
C LEU A 214 5.06 18.47 -7.72
N ASN A 215 4.66 19.62 -8.24
CA ASN A 215 3.51 19.80 -9.12
C ASN A 215 3.52 18.93 -10.38
N LYS A 216 4.71 18.59 -10.89
CA LYS A 216 4.86 17.71 -12.06
C LYS A 216 4.49 16.24 -11.81
N ILE A 217 4.33 15.81 -10.56
CA ILE A 217 3.88 14.44 -10.25
C ILE A 217 2.37 14.32 -10.48
N PRO A 218 1.90 13.55 -11.47
CA PRO A 218 0.49 13.46 -11.82
C PRO A 218 -0.26 12.48 -10.90
N VAL A 219 -0.14 12.65 -9.59
CA VAL A 219 -0.86 11.86 -8.59
C VAL A 219 -2.10 12.60 -8.14
N SER A 220 -3.24 11.91 -8.12
CA SER A 220 -4.50 12.39 -7.59
C SER A 220 -5.07 11.44 -6.52
N PRO A 221 -5.84 11.96 -5.54
CA PRO A 221 -6.49 11.14 -4.54
C PRO A 221 -7.69 10.38 -5.13
N ILE A 222 -7.79 9.09 -4.88
CA ILE A 222 -9.02 8.31 -5.06
C ILE A 222 -9.47 7.83 -3.69
N LYS A 223 -10.59 8.37 -3.21
CA LYS A 223 -11.11 8.02 -1.89
C LYS A 223 -11.67 6.60 -1.89
N GLY A 224 -11.48 5.91 -0.78
CA GLY A 224 -12.08 4.62 -0.49
C GLY A 224 -12.60 4.59 0.93
N GLN A 225 -13.81 4.08 1.09
CA GLN A 225 -14.41 3.84 2.39
C GLN A 225 -14.36 2.35 2.72
N MET A 226 -14.25 2.07 3.99
CA MET A 226 -14.06 0.75 4.56
C MET A 226 -14.95 0.60 5.77
N LEU A 227 -15.28 -0.64 6.12
CA LEU A 227 -15.84 -0.99 7.41
C LEU A 227 -15.25 -2.30 7.91
N SER A 228 -15.47 -2.64 9.16
CA SER A 228 -15.21 -3.98 9.67
C SER A 228 -16.45 -4.56 10.36
N ILE A 229 -16.54 -5.88 10.31
CA ILE A 229 -17.59 -6.67 10.97
C ILE A 229 -16.94 -7.74 11.83
N GLN A 230 -17.60 -8.15 12.90
CA GLN A 230 -17.15 -9.22 13.78
C GLN A 230 -17.97 -10.47 13.56
N GLY A 231 -17.38 -11.46 12.90
CA GLY A 231 -17.95 -12.79 12.75
C GLY A 231 -17.36 -13.78 13.77
N PRO A 232 -17.79 -15.06 13.71
CA PRO A 232 -17.15 -16.12 14.46
C PRO A 232 -15.67 -16.30 14.05
N ALA A 233 -14.81 -16.61 15.01
CA ALA A 233 -13.42 -16.89 14.73
C ALA A 233 -13.27 -18.02 13.71
N ASN A 234 -12.37 -17.86 12.75
CA ASN A 234 -12.10 -18.84 11.69
C ASN A 234 -13.29 -19.18 10.77
N PHE A 235 -14.38 -18.42 10.78
CA PHE A 235 -15.52 -18.64 9.89
C PHE A 235 -15.09 -18.50 8.41
N LEU A 236 -14.41 -17.42 8.06
CA LEU A 236 -13.85 -17.19 6.74
C LEU A 236 -12.33 -17.44 6.78
N LYS A 237 -11.89 -18.53 6.15
CA LYS A 237 -10.47 -18.93 6.16
C LYS A 237 -9.64 -18.26 5.08
N ARG A 238 -10.27 -17.83 4.00
CA ARG A 238 -9.65 -17.21 2.82
C ARG A 238 -10.20 -15.81 2.60
N ILE A 239 -9.46 -15.01 1.89
CA ILE A 239 -9.97 -13.73 1.38
C ILE A 239 -11.00 -14.04 0.29
N LEU A 240 -12.14 -13.35 0.35
CA LEU A 240 -13.16 -13.39 -0.69
C LEU A 240 -13.14 -12.06 -1.44
N PHE A 241 -12.73 -12.09 -2.70
CA PHE A 241 -12.52 -10.90 -3.52
C PHE A 241 -13.58 -10.83 -4.64
N GLY A 242 -14.67 -10.13 -4.38
CA GLY A 242 -15.74 -9.90 -5.35
C GLY A 242 -15.52 -8.69 -6.25
N PRO A 243 -16.38 -8.46 -7.24
CA PRO A 243 -16.21 -7.38 -8.24
C PRO A 243 -16.16 -5.97 -7.64
N ASN A 244 -16.93 -5.73 -6.58
CA ASN A 244 -17.08 -4.39 -5.99
C ASN A 244 -16.71 -4.33 -4.50
N THR A 245 -16.46 -5.48 -3.88
CA THR A 245 -16.22 -5.58 -2.44
C THR A 245 -15.37 -6.80 -2.16
N TYR A 246 -14.47 -6.69 -1.20
CA TYR A 246 -13.70 -7.82 -0.68
C TYR A 246 -13.92 -7.98 0.82
N LEU A 247 -13.76 -9.20 1.29
CA LEU A 247 -13.82 -9.59 2.70
C LEU A 247 -12.46 -10.18 3.09
N VAL A 248 -11.74 -9.52 3.99
CA VAL A 248 -10.39 -9.92 4.42
C VAL A 248 -10.45 -10.36 5.87
N PRO A 249 -10.43 -11.67 6.16
CA PRO A 249 -10.61 -12.19 7.51
C PRO A 249 -9.34 -12.06 8.36
N ARG A 250 -9.54 -11.92 9.66
CA ARG A 250 -8.51 -12.04 10.70
C ARG A 250 -8.79 -13.29 11.55
N ASP A 251 -7.78 -13.76 12.29
CA ASP A 251 -7.88 -14.98 13.10
C ASP A 251 -8.89 -14.85 14.24
N ASP A 252 -9.06 -13.64 14.76
CA ASP A 252 -10.02 -13.28 15.81
C ASP A 252 -11.48 -13.16 15.33
N GLY A 253 -11.73 -13.43 14.04
CA GLY A 253 -13.05 -13.30 13.43
C GLY A 253 -13.39 -11.90 12.94
N LEU A 254 -12.52 -10.91 13.15
CA LEU A 254 -12.69 -9.61 12.54
C LEU A 254 -12.53 -9.73 11.01
N ILE A 255 -13.45 -9.16 10.26
CA ILE A 255 -13.40 -9.13 8.80
C ILE A 255 -13.37 -7.68 8.32
N ILE A 256 -12.32 -7.34 7.57
CA ILE A 256 -12.21 -6.05 6.91
C ILE A 256 -12.98 -6.09 5.60
N VAL A 257 -13.89 -5.15 5.44
CA VAL A 257 -14.73 -5.02 4.25
C VAL A 257 -14.32 -3.77 3.48
N GLY A 258 -13.98 -3.95 2.23
CA GLY A 258 -13.52 -2.84 1.35
C GLY A 258 -13.89 -3.10 -0.10
N ALA A 259 -13.80 -2.14 -0.90
CA ALA A 259 -13.75 -0.73 -0.60
C ALA A 259 -14.46 0.05 -1.69
N THR A 260 -15.03 1.19 -1.33
CA THR A 260 -15.55 2.09 -2.38
C THR A 260 -14.42 2.66 -3.25
N VAL A 261 -14.77 3.15 -4.44
CA VAL A 261 -13.84 3.82 -5.36
C VAL A 261 -14.49 5.13 -5.81
N GLU A 262 -14.06 6.23 -5.19
CA GLU A 262 -14.65 7.55 -5.38
C GLU A 262 -13.65 8.50 -6.04
N LYS A 263 -13.65 8.54 -7.39
CA LYS A 263 -12.67 9.29 -8.18
C LYS A 263 -12.81 10.81 -8.03
N ASP A 264 -14.04 11.29 -7.91
CA ASP A 264 -14.35 12.72 -7.91
C ASP A 264 -14.40 13.33 -6.50
N SER A 265 -14.16 12.55 -5.47
CA SER A 265 -14.23 12.99 -4.07
C SER A 265 -13.10 13.94 -3.66
N LYS A 266 -12.05 14.09 -4.48
CA LYS A 266 -10.85 14.85 -4.15
C LYS A 266 -10.36 14.47 -2.74
N PHE A 267 -10.18 15.44 -1.84
CA PHE A 267 -9.80 15.26 -0.44
C PHE A 267 -10.99 15.39 0.53
N ASN A 268 -12.22 15.08 0.09
CA ASN A 268 -13.39 15.09 0.97
C ASN A 268 -13.27 13.98 2.01
N GLN A 269 -13.28 14.37 3.27
CA GLN A 269 -13.10 13.47 4.42
C GLN A 269 -14.41 12.80 4.84
N GLY A 270 -14.28 11.78 5.70
CA GLY A 270 -15.42 11.11 6.33
C GLY A 270 -16.02 9.97 5.51
N ASN A 271 -16.77 9.12 6.19
CA ASN A 271 -17.63 8.11 5.57
C ASN A 271 -18.96 8.76 5.15
N THR A 272 -19.59 8.22 4.11
CA THR A 272 -20.90 8.69 3.64
C THR A 272 -21.93 7.56 3.73
N PRO A 273 -23.23 7.86 3.96
CA PRO A 273 -24.27 6.84 3.97
C PRO A 273 -24.27 5.99 2.70
N ASN A 274 -24.06 6.61 1.54
CA ASN A 274 -24.00 5.90 0.24
C ASN A 274 -22.82 4.93 0.18
N GLY A 275 -21.62 5.33 0.64
CA GLY A 275 -20.45 4.46 0.67
C GLY A 275 -20.65 3.26 1.61
N ILE A 276 -21.20 3.48 2.79
CA ILE A 276 -21.53 2.40 3.73
C ILE A 276 -22.57 1.45 3.13
N ASN A 277 -23.63 1.96 2.53
CA ASN A 277 -24.65 1.15 1.84
C ASN A 277 -24.04 0.32 0.71
N GLN A 278 -23.10 0.87 -0.06
CA GLN A 278 -22.37 0.12 -1.09
C GLN A 278 -21.61 -1.07 -0.50
N LEU A 279 -20.90 -0.88 0.61
CA LEU A 279 -20.17 -1.95 1.29
C LEU A 279 -21.11 -3.01 1.85
N GLN A 280 -22.22 -2.62 2.48
CA GLN A 280 -23.25 -3.53 2.98
C GLN A 280 -23.88 -4.37 1.84
N ASN A 281 -24.18 -3.75 0.70
CA ASN A 281 -24.67 -4.47 -0.49
C ASN A 281 -23.61 -5.46 -1.01
N GLY A 282 -22.34 -5.11 -0.92
CA GLY A 282 -21.23 -5.99 -1.22
C GLY A 282 -21.20 -7.22 -0.29
N ILE A 283 -21.31 -7.01 1.02
CA ILE A 283 -21.42 -8.11 2.01
C ILE A 283 -22.59 -9.02 1.66
N ARG A 284 -23.79 -8.44 1.46
CA ARG A 284 -25.01 -9.22 1.10
C ARG A 284 -24.82 -10.02 -0.18
N SER A 285 -24.12 -9.46 -1.17
CA SER A 285 -23.83 -10.14 -2.42
C SER A 285 -22.86 -11.31 -2.27
N LEU A 286 -21.86 -11.18 -1.41
CA LEU A 286 -20.78 -12.16 -1.24
C LEU A 286 -21.11 -13.20 -0.17
N LEU A 287 -21.49 -12.74 1.02
CA LEU A 287 -21.68 -13.54 2.22
C LEU A 287 -22.91 -13.05 3.00
N PRO A 288 -24.14 -13.44 2.60
CA PRO A 288 -25.39 -12.90 3.14
C PRO A 288 -25.52 -13.02 4.67
N GLU A 289 -25.03 -14.11 5.25
CA GLU A 289 -25.05 -14.35 6.69
C GLU A 289 -24.32 -13.24 7.46
N ALA A 290 -23.23 -12.72 6.90
CA ALA A 290 -22.43 -11.67 7.52
C ALA A 290 -23.17 -10.32 7.68
N MET A 291 -24.33 -10.15 7.07
CA MET A 291 -25.22 -9.01 7.32
C MET A 291 -25.77 -8.96 8.74
N ASN A 292 -25.80 -10.09 9.43
CA ASN A 292 -26.28 -10.19 10.82
C ASN A 292 -25.16 -9.97 11.86
N TRP A 293 -23.92 -9.79 11.41
CA TRP A 293 -22.79 -9.63 12.30
C TRP A 293 -22.58 -8.16 12.68
N PRO A 294 -22.13 -7.88 13.94
CA PRO A 294 -21.89 -6.50 14.39
C PRO A 294 -20.91 -5.77 13.50
N GLN A 295 -21.23 -4.54 13.12
CA GLN A 295 -20.28 -3.61 12.52
C GLN A 295 -19.45 -2.96 13.63
N MET A 296 -18.12 -2.99 13.48
CA MET A 296 -17.19 -2.56 14.51
C MET A 296 -16.65 -1.16 14.27
N GLU A 297 -16.13 -0.92 13.07
CA GLU A 297 -15.48 0.34 12.71
C GLU A 297 -15.86 0.75 11.28
N HIS A 298 -15.83 2.08 11.05
CA HIS A 298 -15.90 2.69 9.72
C HIS A 298 -14.72 3.65 9.57
N TRP A 299 -14.03 3.58 8.42
CA TRP A 299 -12.93 4.51 8.12
C TRP A 299 -12.81 4.75 6.62
N TRP A 300 -11.96 5.68 6.27
CA TRP A 300 -11.76 6.11 4.89
C TRP A 300 -10.31 6.55 4.68
N GLY A 301 -9.91 6.69 3.42
CA GLY A 301 -8.62 7.25 3.04
C GLY A 301 -8.47 7.47 1.56
N PHE A 302 -7.31 8.00 1.19
CA PHE A 302 -7.01 8.42 -0.17
C PHE A 302 -5.92 7.55 -0.78
N ARG A 303 -6.28 6.81 -1.82
CA ARG A 303 -5.30 6.06 -2.63
C ARG A 303 -4.55 7.05 -3.52
N PRO A 304 -3.22 7.00 -3.57
CA PRO A 304 -2.42 7.80 -4.50
C PRO A 304 -2.51 7.20 -5.91
N SER A 305 -3.27 7.82 -6.80
CA SER A 305 -3.49 7.31 -8.15
C SER A 305 -2.74 8.13 -9.18
N THR A 306 -1.96 7.48 -10.03
CA THR A 306 -1.45 8.01 -11.30
C THR A 306 -2.47 7.82 -12.42
N PRO A 307 -2.34 8.52 -13.56
CA PRO A 307 -3.26 8.35 -14.70
C PRO A 307 -3.28 6.91 -15.26
N ASP A 308 -2.17 6.19 -15.20
CA ASP A 308 -2.01 4.82 -15.69
C ASP A 308 -2.07 3.76 -14.58
N PHE A 309 -2.40 4.14 -13.35
CA PHE A 309 -2.46 3.29 -12.15
C PHE A 309 -1.14 2.59 -11.78
N LYS A 310 -0.01 2.94 -12.40
CA LYS A 310 1.32 2.40 -12.11
C LYS A 310 2.06 3.33 -11.15
N PRO A 311 2.88 2.81 -10.22
CA PRO A 311 3.63 3.65 -9.29
C PRO A 311 4.66 4.52 -10.02
N ILE A 312 5.12 5.58 -9.35
CA ILE A 312 6.28 6.37 -9.77
C ILE A 312 7.41 6.02 -8.81
N ILE A 313 8.46 5.37 -9.33
CA ILE A 313 9.61 4.90 -8.55
C ILE A 313 10.88 5.28 -9.31
N GLY A 314 11.82 5.96 -8.65
CA GLY A 314 13.12 6.24 -9.27
C GLY A 314 13.72 7.59 -8.92
N LYS A 315 14.76 7.97 -9.69
CA LYS A 315 15.39 9.28 -9.61
C LYS A 315 14.48 10.33 -10.25
N SER A 316 14.44 11.53 -9.66
CA SER A 316 13.86 12.69 -10.34
C SER A 316 14.92 13.37 -11.21
N ASP A 317 14.55 14.40 -11.96
CA ASP A 317 15.46 15.30 -12.66
C ASP A 317 16.19 16.28 -11.70
N ILE A 318 15.72 16.40 -10.46
CA ILE A 318 16.39 17.12 -9.39
C ILE A 318 17.41 16.19 -8.75
N LYS A 319 18.69 16.55 -8.79
CA LYS A 319 19.77 15.74 -8.20
C LYS A 319 19.51 15.46 -6.73
N ASN A 320 19.75 14.22 -6.28
CA ASN A 320 19.58 13.73 -4.92
C ASN A 320 18.13 13.70 -4.41
N LEU A 321 17.14 13.93 -5.29
CA LEU A 321 15.72 13.71 -5.00
C LEU A 321 15.25 12.44 -5.69
N PHE A 322 14.69 11.52 -4.90
CA PHE A 322 14.10 10.26 -5.34
C PHE A 322 12.58 10.28 -5.10
N ILE A 323 11.85 9.49 -5.85
CA ILE A 323 10.38 9.46 -5.79
C ILE A 323 9.93 8.01 -5.58
N ALA A 324 9.01 7.80 -4.65
CA ALA A 324 8.31 6.53 -4.43
C ALA A 324 6.86 6.81 -4.03
N THR A 325 5.97 6.92 -5.02
CA THR A 325 4.57 7.32 -4.82
C THR A 325 3.65 6.71 -5.88
N GLY A 326 2.34 6.96 -5.78
CA GLY A 326 1.41 6.54 -6.83
C GLY A 326 1.07 5.05 -6.85
N HIS A 327 1.29 4.31 -5.76
CA HIS A 327 1.08 2.86 -5.68
C HIS A 327 -0.39 2.42 -5.73
N TYR A 328 -1.32 3.35 -5.82
CA TYR A 328 -2.77 3.15 -5.93
C TYR A 328 -3.29 2.13 -4.91
N ARG A 329 -3.75 0.94 -5.35
CA ARG A 329 -4.32 -0.12 -4.50
C ARG A 329 -3.26 -1.06 -3.94
N ASN A 330 -2.08 -1.10 -4.55
CA ASN A 330 -1.07 -2.13 -4.34
C ASN A 330 0.07 -1.71 -3.41
N GLY A 331 -0.10 -0.62 -2.64
CA GLY A 331 0.97 -0.11 -1.76
C GLY A 331 1.47 -1.13 -0.74
N VAL A 332 0.60 -2.00 -0.21
CA VAL A 332 1.00 -3.05 0.73
C VAL A 332 1.81 -4.12 0.00
N LEU A 333 1.29 -4.63 -1.10
CA LEU A 333 1.97 -5.62 -1.94
C LEU A 333 3.34 -5.12 -2.42
N PHE A 334 3.45 -3.84 -2.81
CA PHE A 334 4.67 -3.30 -3.42
C PHE A 334 5.67 -2.69 -2.42
N SER A 335 5.37 -2.68 -1.12
CA SER A 335 6.21 -1.99 -0.11
C SER A 335 7.62 -2.57 -0.01
N ALA A 336 7.75 -3.90 0.01
CA ALA A 336 9.04 -4.57 0.13
C ALA A 336 9.97 -4.27 -1.06
N ILE A 337 9.51 -4.51 -2.29
CA ILE A 337 10.31 -4.29 -3.50
C ILE A 337 10.61 -2.80 -3.74
N THR A 338 9.65 -1.90 -3.44
CA THR A 338 9.87 -0.46 -3.58
C THR A 338 10.99 0.01 -2.65
N SER A 339 10.99 -0.46 -1.39
CA SER A 339 12.02 -0.09 -0.42
C SER A 339 13.40 -0.62 -0.82
N ASP A 340 13.48 -1.85 -1.33
CA ASP A 340 14.73 -2.45 -1.81
C ASP A 340 15.30 -1.71 -3.02
N ILE A 341 14.49 -1.44 -4.05
CA ILE A 341 14.91 -0.71 -5.25
C ILE A 341 15.36 0.72 -4.90
N ILE A 342 14.60 1.45 -4.08
CA ILE A 342 14.98 2.80 -3.67
C ILE A 342 16.29 2.80 -2.87
N TYR A 343 16.48 1.82 -1.98
CA TYR A 343 17.74 1.68 -1.25
C TYR A 343 18.92 1.45 -2.19
N LYS A 344 18.81 0.52 -3.15
CA LYS A 344 19.84 0.27 -4.17
C LYS A 344 20.16 1.52 -4.99
N LEU A 345 19.13 2.23 -5.46
CA LEU A 345 19.29 3.45 -6.25
C LEU A 345 20.00 4.58 -5.50
N VAL A 346 19.61 4.79 -4.24
CA VAL A 346 20.19 5.87 -3.40
C VAL A 346 21.65 5.57 -3.05
N GLN A 347 22.01 4.28 -2.98
CA GLN A 347 23.35 3.79 -2.67
C GLN A 347 24.21 3.51 -3.91
N ASP A 348 23.69 3.79 -5.09
CA ASP A 348 24.33 3.47 -6.36
C ASP A 348 24.81 2.00 -6.45
N LYS A 349 24.03 1.07 -5.82
CA LYS A 349 24.25 -0.37 -5.91
C LYS A 349 23.80 -0.91 -7.26
N SER A 350 24.37 -2.05 -7.67
CA SER A 350 23.95 -2.74 -8.89
C SER A 350 22.49 -3.17 -8.81
N LEU A 351 21.79 -2.98 -9.93
CA LEU A 351 20.42 -3.42 -10.14
C LEU A 351 20.42 -4.60 -11.12
N THR A 352 19.49 -5.50 -10.95
CA THR A 352 19.24 -6.57 -11.92
C THR A 352 18.53 -6.00 -13.16
N ASP A 353 18.59 -6.71 -14.29
CA ASP A 353 17.93 -6.29 -15.54
C ASP A 353 16.43 -6.07 -15.36
N ILE A 354 15.77 -6.89 -14.52
CA ILE A 354 14.35 -6.75 -14.23
C ILE A 354 14.06 -5.49 -13.40
N GLU A 355 14.92 -5.15 -12.45
CA GLU A 355 14.80 -3.92 -11.65
C GLU A 355 15.03 -2.67 -12.51
N ILE A 356 15.97 -2.73 -13.44
CA ILE A 356 16.20 -1.67 -14.43
C ILE A 356 14.94 -1.48 -15.28
N SER A 357 14.36 -2.56 -15.79
CA SER A 357 13.11 -2.52 -16.57
C SER A 357 11.97 -1.90 -15.76
N PHE A 358 11.83 -2.22 -14.47
CA PHE A 358 10.81 -1.59 -13.61
C PHE A 358 11.03 -0.09 -13.48
N LEU A 359 12.28 0.35 -13.29
CA LEU A 359 12.60 1.78 -13.17
C LEU A 359 12.30 2.56 -14.45
N GLU A 360 12.53 1.97 -15.62
CA GLU A 360 12.15 2.57 -16.90
C GLU A 360 10.64 2.73 -17.00
N LYS A 361 9.87 1.66 -16.70
CA LYS A 361 8.42 1.62 -16.79
C LYS A 361 7.71 2.46 -15.74
N PHE A 362 8.32 2.61 -14.55
CA PHE A 362 7.76 3.37 -13.43
C PHE A 362 8.41 4.75 -13.26
N SER A 363 9.26 5.17 -14.20
CA SER A 363 9.85 6.50 -14.23
C SER A 363 8.79 7.60 -14.29
N LEU A 364 9.03 8.73 -13.60
CA LEU A 364 8.22 9.95 -13.77
C LEU A 364 8.23 10.45 -15.21
N LYS A 365 9.34 10.24 -15.94
CA LYS A 365 9.51 10.70 -17.34
C LYS A 365 8.45 10.17 -18.31
N ARG A 366 7.77 9.06 -17.98
CA ARG A 366 6.68 8.53 -18.83
C ARG A 366 5.47 9.46 -18.95
N PHE A 367 5.42 10.51 -18.12
CA PHE A 367 4.40 11.56 -18.16
C PHE A 367 4.92 12.89 -18.70
N GLU A 368 6.20 12.98 -19.06
CA GLU A 368 6.79 14.13 -19.71
C GLU A 368 6.63 13.95 -21.23
N MET A 369 5.73 14.74 -21.84
CA MET A 369 5.62 14.87 -23.30
C MET A 369 6.43 16.05 -23.78
#